data_bddd603f43aec7ad2ce842c4c6865fc0
#
_entry.id   bddd603f43aec7ad2ce842c4c6865fc0
#
_cell.length_a   1.000
_cell.length_b   1.000
_cell.length_c   1.000
_cell.angle_alpha   90.00
_cell.angle_beta   90.00
_cell.angle_gamma   90.00
#
_symmetry.space_group_name_H-M   'P 1'
#
loop_
_entity.id
_entity.type
_entity.pdbx_description
1 polymer ?
#
loop_
_entity_poly.entity_id
_entity_poly.type
_entity_poly.pdbx_seq_one_letter_code
_entity_poly.pdbx_strand_id
1 'polypeptide(L)'
;KAFERFYALSAFDNMELSTQALLFDAIQKGLKIEILDERDQFISLQFGDHLEYVKNGNMTSHDSYISPLIMENKVVTKKVLAKAGFNVPQSIEFTDVKSAVENFPLFENRAVVIKPKSTNFGLGISIFQQGVTDRDDFAKAVEIAFREDKEIMVEDYLLGTEYRFFVLGDQTLAVLLRVPANVIGDGVHTVAELVAAKNDHPLRGDGSRTPLKKIALGDIEQLQLKEQGLTVNSIPSKDQLVQLRANSNISTGGDSIDMTDEMHAS
;
A
#
# COMPACT_ATOMS: atom_id res chain seq x y z
N LYS A 1 9.15 7.96 21.40
CA LYS A 1 8.34 8.75 22.38
C LYS A 1 7.07 9.37 21.79
N ALA A 2 6.97 9.62 20.47
CA ALA A 2 5.75 10.14 19.82
C ALA A 2 4.62 9.09 19.74
N PHE A 3 4.95 7.81 19.77
CA PHE A 3 3.99 6.71 19.58
C PHE A 3 3.39 6.16 20.87
N GLU A 4 3.79 6.63 22.03
CA GLU A 4 3.15 6.27 23.32
C GLU A 4 1.82 7.00 23.56
N ARG A 5 1.49 7.99 22.75
CA ARG A 5 0.20 8.64 22.74
C ARG A 5 -0.62 8.08 21.60
N PHE A 6 -1.39 7.04 21.87
CA PHE A 6 -2.48 6.65 20.99
C PHE A 6 -3.39 7.87 20.81
N TYR A 7 -3.58 8.32 19.59
CA TYR A 7 -4.58 9.31 19.22
C TYR A 7 -5.99 8.67 19.28
N ALA A 8 -6.33 8.08 20.40
CA ALA A 8 -7.68 7.61 20.65
C ALA A 8 -8.45 8.77 21.25
N LEU A 9 -8.96 9.65 20.43
CA LEU A 9 -10.01 10.53 20.81
C LEU A 9 -11.29 9.70 20.92
N SER A 10 -11.66 9.28 22.12
CA SER A 10 -12.81 8.40 22.35
C SER A 10 -14.13 8.94 21.76
N ALA A 11 -14.20 10.23 21.50
CA ALA A 11 -15.33 10.88 20.84
C ALA A 11 -15.37 10.69 19.32
N PHE A 12 -14.31 10.16 18.69
CA PHE A 12 -14.16 10.05 17.23
C PHE A 12 -13.72 8.65 16.79
N ASP A 13 -14.04 7.66 17.58
CA ASP A 13 -13.62 6.25 17.38
C ASP A 13 -14.11 5.64 16.06
N ASN A 14 -15.19 6.18 15.47
CA ASN A 14 -15.73 5.72 14.20
C ASN A 14 -15.03 6.35 12.97
N MET A 15 -14.18 7.34 13.20
CA MET A 15 -13.44 8.00 12.13
C MET A 15 -12.12 7.30 11.83
N GLU A 16 -11.62 7.45 10.62
CA GLU A 16 -10.31 6.93 10.24
C GLU A 16 -9.19 7.62 11.02
N LEU A 17 -8.08 6.92 11.23
CA LEU A 17 -6.96 7.41 12.03
C LEU A 17 -6.39 8.74 11.51
N SER A 18 -6.35 8.93 10.20
CA SER A 18 -5.92 10.19 9.57
C SER A 18 -6.79 11.36 9.97
N THR A 19 -8.10 11.17 9.95
CA THR A 19 -9.08 12.20 10.36
C THR A 19 -9.00 12.45 11.86
N GLN A 20 -8.85 11.40 12.68
CA GLN A 20 -8.68 11.55 14.13
C GLN A 20 -7.41 12.35 14.45
N ALA A 21 -6.28 12.06 13.78
CA ALA A 21 -5.03 12.79 13.99
C ALA A 21 -5.18 14.28 13.65
N LEU A 22 -5.84 14.58 12.53
CA LEU A 22 -6.10 15.96 12.12
C LEU A 22 -7.00 16.69 13.13
N LEU A 23 -8.08 16.05 13.60
CA LEU A 23 -8.98 16.62 14.61
C LEU A 23 -8.24 16.89 15.92
N PHE A 24 -7.38 15.97 16.34
CA PHE A 24 -6.57 16.12 17.55
C PHE A 24 -5.67 17.36 17.47
N ASP A 25 -4.94 17.52 16.36
CA ASP A 25 -4.06 18.67 16.15
C ASP A 25 -4.87 19.98 16.02
N ALA A 26 -6.02 19.95 15.35
CA ALA A 26 -6.92 21.10 15.23
C ALA A 26 -7.42 21.57 16.61
N ILE A 27 -7.85 20.63 17.47
CA ILE A 27 -8.28 20.95 18.84
C ILE A 27 -7.13 21.55 19.65
N GLN A 28 -5.93 20.98 19.58
CA GLN A 28 -4.77 21.50 20.30
C GLN A 28 -4.38 22.92 19.84
N LYS A 29 -4.58 23.22 18.57
CA LYS A 29 -4.34 24.55 18.01
C LYS A 29 -5.50 25.53 18.22
N GLY A 30 -6.57 25.10 18.90
CA GLY A 30 -7.72 25.92 19.21
C GLY A 30 -8.64 26.21 18.01
N LEU A 31 -8.60 25.38 16.98
CA LEU A 31 -9.54 25.50 15.87
C LEU A 31 -10.95 25.07 16.34
N LYS A 32 -11.97 25.74 15.81
CA LYS A 32 -13.33 25.24 15.92
C LYS A 32 -13.53 24.13 14.92
N ILE A 33 -14.03 22.98 15.39
CA ILE A 33 -14.27 21.81 14.56
C ILE A 33 -15.76 21.48 14.52
N GLU A 34 -16.21 20.93 13.40
CA GLU A 34 -17.54 20.37 13.25
C GLU A 34 -17.43 19.07 12.43
N ILE A 35 -18.10 18.01 12.89
CA ILE A 35 -18.23 16.78 12.13
C ILE A 35 -19.51 16.88 11.32
N LEU A 36 -19.36 16.94 10.00
CA LEU A 36 -20.49 17.10 9.07
C LEU A 36 -21.08 15.73 8.72
N ASP A 37 -20.22 14.72 8.50
CA ASP A 37 -20.61 13.35 8.27
C ASP A 37 -19.49 12.41 8.75
N GLU A 38 -19.76 11.68 9.83
CA GLU A 38 -18.81 10.75 10.44
C GLU A 38 -18.54 9.54 9.53
N ARG A 39 -19.57 9.02 8.89
CA ARG A 39 -19.47 7.83 8.03
C ARG A 39 -18.69 8.14 6.76
N ASP A 40 -18.94 9.29 6.16
CA ASP A 40 -18.28 9.73 4.93
C ASP A 40 -17.02 10.58 5.21
N GLN A 41 -16.61 10.69 6.48
CA GLN A 41 -15.37 11.35 6.93
C GLN A 41 -15.28 12.83 6.54
N PHE A 42 -16.41 13.55 6.52
CA PHE A 42 -16.45 15.00 6.30
C PHE A 42 -16.40 15.76 7.61
N ILE A 43 -15.50 16.73 7.66
CA ILE A 43 -15.36 17.68 8.78
C ILE A 43 -15.23 19.10 8.25
N SER A 44 -15.50 20.08 9.10
CA SER A 44 -15.09 21.47 8.90
C SER A 44 -14.14 21.91 9.99
N LEU A 45 -13.16 22.73 9.61
CA LEU A 45 -12.17 23.35 10.48
C LEU A 45 -12.26 24.87 10.32
N GLN A 46 -12.40 25.62 11.43
CA GLN A 46 -12.47 27.07 11.39
C GLN A 46 -11.41 27.70 12.29
N PHE A 47 -10.65 28.65 11.72
CA PHE A 47 -9.71 29.49 12.45
C PHE A 47 -9.91 30.95 12.05
N GLY A 48 -10.35 31.77 12.99
CA GLY A 48 -10.79 33.13 12.69
C GLY A 48 -11.95 33.13 11.69
N ASP A 49 -11.81 33.88 10.62
CA ASP A 49 -12.79 33.96 9.52
C ASP A 49 -12.55 32.87 8.42
N HIS A 50 -11.48 32.11 8.52
CA HIS A 50 -11.19 31.05 7.56
C HIS A 50 -11.92 29.75 7.93
N LEU A 51 -12.70 29.24 7.00
CA LEU A 51 -13.42 27.96 7.09
C LEU A 51 -12.92 27.01 6.00
N GLU A 52 -12.48 25.83 6.40
CA GLU A 52 -12.02 24.77 5.48
C GLU A 52 -12.88 23.52 5.65
N TYR A 53 -13.28 22.90 4.54
CA TYR A 53 -13.93 21.59 4.50
C TYR A 53 -12.92 20.52 4.15
N VAL A 54 -12.86 19.48 4.95
CA VAL A 54 -11.89 18.40 4.78
C VAL A 54 -12.59 17.06 4.69
N LYS A 55 -12.19 16.23 3.72
CA LYS A 55 -12.63 14.85 3.58
C LYS A 55 -11.45 13.89 3.80
N ASN A 56 -11.68 12.81 4.55
CA ASN A 56 -10.69 11.75 4.84
C ASN A 56 -9.38 12.26 5.47
N GLY A 57 -9.39 13.44 6.07
CA GLY A 57 -8.21 14.06 6.68
C GLY A 57 -7.12 14.48 5.69
N ASN A 58 -7.38 14.47 4.37
CA ASN A 58 -6.37 14.75 3.35
C ASN A 58 -6.88 15.46 2.09
N MET A 59 -8.17 15.60 1.91
CA MET A 59 -8.77 16.34 0.78
C MET A 59 -9.32 17.68 1.29
N THR A 60 -8.95 18.77 0.64
CA THR A 60 -9.27 20.15 1.02
C THR A 60 -9.77 20.97 -0.16
N SER A 61 -10.10 22.24 0.05
CA SER A 61 -10.47 23.16 -1.02
C SER A 61 -9.34 23.43 -2.04
N HIS A 62 -8.10 23.11 -1.68
CA HIS A 62 -6.94 23.23 -2.57
C HIS A 62 -6.83 22.07 -3.58
N ASP A 63 -7.55 20.99 -3.39
CA ASP A 63 -7.54 19.85 -4.29
C ASP A 63 -8.46 20.07 -5.48
N SER A 64 -7.97 19.81 -6.66
CA SER A 64 -8.76 19.84 -7.88
C SER A 64 -9.68 18.62 -7.95
N TYR A 65 -10.94 18.78 -8.34
CA TYR A 65 -11.89 17.68 -8.54
C TYR A 65 -11.38 16.61 -9.52
N ILE A 66 -10.61 17.01 -10.54
CA ILE A 66 -10.08 16.07 -11.53
C ILE A 66 -8.90 15.23 -11.02
N SER A 67 -8.16 15.70 -10.01
CA SER A 67 -6.98 15.01 -9.49
C SER A 67 -7.28 13.63 -8.92
N PRO A 68 -8.28 13.44 -8.04
CA PRO A 68 -8.67 12.12 -7.56
C PRO A 68 -9.10 11.19 -8.68
N LEU A 69 -9.85 11.69 -9.68
CA LEU A 69 -10.29 10.89 -10.82
C LEU A 69 -9.12 10.40 -11.69
N ILE A 70 -8.09 11.24 -11.86
CA ILE A 70 -6.84 10.84 -12.52
C ILE A 70 -6.15 9.74 -11.70
N MET A 71 -6.04 9.92 -10.37
CA MET A 71 -5.34 8.98 -9.50
C MET A 71 -6.02 7.61 -9.38
N GLU A 72 -7.35 7.57 -9.45
CA GLU A 72 -8.12 6.32 -9.48
C GLU A 72 -7.84 5.49 -10.73
N ASN A 73 -7.58 6.15 -11.86
CA ASN A 73 -7.28 5.48 -13.12
C ASN A 73 -5.76 5.34 -13.33
N LYS A 74 -5.21 4.17 -13.00
CA LYS A 74 -3.76 3.88 -13.08
C LYS A 74 -3.13 4.15 -14.45
N VAL A 75 -3.90 3.97 -15.52
CA VAL A 75 -3.42 4.22 -16.89
C VAL A 75 -3.33 5.72 -17.17
N VAL A 76 -4.38 6.46 -16.79
CA VAL A 76 -4.40 7.92 -16.93
C VAL A 76 -3.31 8.55 -16.06
N THR A 77 -3.16 8.10 -14.82
CA THR A 77 -2.08 8.53 -13.92
C THR A 77 -0.71 8.39 -14.58
N LYS A 78 -0.39 7.21 -15.12
CA LYS A 78 0.88 6.97 -15.81
C LYS A 78 1.08 7.88 -17.00
N LYS A 79 0.03 8.09 -17.83
CA LYS A 79 0.10 9.00 -18.98
C LYS A 79 0.36 10.45 -18.55
N VAL A 80 -0.27 10.90 -17.48
CA VAL A 80 -0.06 12.26 -16.95
C VAL A 80 1.36 12.41 -16.41
N LEU A 81 1.83 11.45 -15.60
CA LEU A 81 3.18 11.47 -15.04
C LEU A 81 4.26 11.38 -16.14
N ALA A 82 4.09 10.51 -17.13
CA ALA A 82 5.02 10.41 -18.26
C ALA A 82 5.12 11.72 -19.05
N LYS A 83 3.99 12.42 -19.28
CA LYS A 83 3.98 13.74 -19.91
C LYS A 83 4.69 14.80 -19.07
N ALA A 84 4.69 14.65 -17.76
CA ALA A 84 5.43 15.53 -16.85
C ALA A 84 6.93 15.15 -16.70
N GLY A 85 7.40 14.15 -17.46
CA GLY A 85 8.81 13.74 -17.47
C GLY A 85 9.20 12.70 -16.43
N PHE A 86 8.22 12.15 -15.68
CA PHE A 86 8.50 11.08 -14.73
C PHE A 86 8.62 9.72 -15.41
N ASN A 87 9.54 8.90 -14.93
CA ASN A 87 9.64 7.51 -15.35
C ASN A 87 8.45 6.73 -14.79
N VAL A 88 7.76 6.01 -15.66
CA VAL A 88 6.63 5.15 -15.30
C VAL A 88 6.83 3.76 -15.90
N PRO A 89 6.38 2.70 -15.21
CA PRO A 89 6.48 1.35 -15.75
C PRO A 89 5.66 1.23 -17.04
N GLN A 90 6.24 0.58 -18.05
CA GLN A 90 5.54 0.31 -19.30
C GLN A 90 4.48 -0.76 -19.07
N SER A 91 3.33 -0.62 -19.69
CA SER A 91 2.24 -1.59 -19.57
C SER A 91 1.47 -1.76 -20.88
N ILE A 92 0.94 -2.95 -21.04
CA ILE A 92 -0.01 -3.29 -22.11
C ILE A 92 -1.31 -3.71 -21.45
N GLU A 93 -2.42 -3.15 -21.95
CA GLU A 93 -3.76 -3.42 -21.46
C GLU A 93 -4.42 -4.51 -22.33
N PHE A 94 -5.21 -5.37 -21.68
CA PHE A 94 -5.96 -6.43 -22.35
C PHE A 94 -7.40 -6.45 -21.84
N THR A 95 -8.33 -6.74 -22.76
CA THR A 95 -9.77 -6.83 -22.49
C THR A 95 -10.31 -8.25 -22.63
N ASP A 96 -9.44 -9.20 -22.99
CA ASP A 96 -9.78 -10.62 -23.10
C ASP A 96 -8.56 -11.50 -22.83
N VAL A 97 -8.82 -12.70 -22.27
CA VAL A 97 -7.80 -13.67 -21.88
C VAL A 97 -6.99 -14.14 -23.10
N LYS A 98 -7.66 -14.40 -24.22
CA LYS A 98 -7.00 -14.96 -25.42
C LYS A 98 -5.94 -14.02 -25.94
N SER A 99 -6.30 -12.74 -26.12
CA SER A 99 -5.38 -11.69 -26.59
C SER A 99 -4.19 -11.55 -25.63
N ALA A 100 -4.42 -11.56 -24.31
CA ALA A 100 -3.35 -11.47 -23.34
C ALA A 100 -2.36 -12.66 -23.46
N VAL A 101 -2.88 -13.88 -23.53
CA VAL A 101 -2.05 -15.09 -23.61
C VAL A 101 -1.33 -15.25 -24.97
N GLU A 102 -1.94 -14.79 -26.07
CA GLU A 102 -1.28 -14.76 -27.38
C GLU A 102 -0.09 -13.79 -27.42
N ASN A 103 -0.15 -12.74 -26.61
CA ASN A 103 0.96 -11.77 -26.46
C ASN A 103 2.04 -12.19 -25.46
N PHE A 104 1.98 -13.39 -24.87
CA PHE A 104 3.03 -13.94 -23.98
C PHE A 104 4.46 -13.71 -24.49
N PRO A 105 4.79 -13.92 -25.80
CA PRO A 105 6.15 -13.72 -26.30
C PRO A 105 6.73 -12.31 -26.04
N LEU A 106 5.89 -11.29 -25.84
CA LEU A 106 6.35 -9.93 -25.52
C LEU A 106 6.85 -9.82 -24.06
N PHE A 107 6.46 -10.76 -23.21
CA PHE A 107 6.71 -10.76 -21.76
C PHE A 107 7.66 -11.90 -21.33
N GLU A 108 7.90 -12.86 -22.22
CA GLU A 108 8.76 -14.00 -21.93
C GLU A 108 10.14 -13.56 -21.44
N ASN A 109 10.60 -14.19 -20.35
CA ASN A 109 11.85 -13.85 -19.64
C ASN A 109 11.93 -12.42 -19.05
N ARG A 110 10.83 -11.68 -19.04
CA ARG A 110 10.77 -10.35 -18.42
C ARG A 110 10.15 -10.45 -17.04
N ALA A 111 10.67 -9.64 -16.11
CA ALA A 111 10.03 -9.39 -14.83
C ALA A 111 8.78 -8.54 -15.03
N VAL A 112 7.62 -9.10 -14.70
CA VAL A 112 6.32 -8.45 -14.98
C VAL A 112 5.35 -8.60 -13.82
N VAL A 113 4.40 -7.68 -13.76
CA VAL A 113 3.24 -7.71 -12.89
C VAL A 113 1.99 -7.81 -13.74
N ILE A 114 1.17 -8.81 -13.50
CA ILE A 114 -0.16 -8.97 -14.10
C ILE A 114 -1.17 -8.56 -13.05
N LYS A 115 -2.02 -7.58 -13.37
CA LYS A 115 -2.96 -7.02 -12.40
C LYS A 115 -4.24 -6.50 -13.04
N PRO A 116 -5.36 -6.52 -12.31
CA PRO A 116 -6.58 -5.82 -12.70
C PRO A 116 -6.33 -4.32 -12.86
N LYS A 117 -7.05 -3.68 -13.77
CA LYS A 117 -6.91 -2.25 -14.05
C LYS A 117 -7.49 -1.36 -12.96
N SER A 118 -8.66 -1.73 -12.43
CA SER A 118 -9.48 -0.85 -11.58
C SER A 118 -9.58 -1.32 -10.12
N THR A 119 -9.02 -2.49 -9.76
CA THR A 119 -9.12 -3.01 -8.38
C THR A 119 -8.10 -2.37 -7.45
N ASN A 120 -8.46 -2.32 -6.18
CA ASN A 120 -7.61 -1.88 -5.07
C ASN A 120 -7.22 -3.06 -4.17
N PHE A 121 -6.37 -2.81 -3.17
CA PHE A 121 -5.98 -3.76 -2.12
C PHE A 121 -5.17 -4.98 -2.55
N GLY A 122 -4.66 -5.01 -3.81
CA GLY A 122 -3.80 -6.10 -4.27
C GLY A 122 -4.51 -7.39 -4.69
N LEU A 123 -5.83 -7.31 -4.94
CA LEU A 123 -6.61 -8.44 -5.47
C LEU A 123 -6.22 -8.73 -6.92
N GLY A 124 -6.12 -10.00 -7.27
CA GLY A 124 -5.84 -10.46 -8.64
C GLY A 124 -4.44 -10.10 -9.17
N ILE A 125 -3.49 -9.74 -8.31
CA ILE A 125 -2.13 -9.39 -8.71
C ILE A 125 -1.23 -10.63 -8.67
N SER A 126 -0.55 -10.88 -9.80
CA SER A 126 0.52 -11.88 -9.92
C SER A 126 1.83 -11.20 -10.30
N ILE A 127 2.94 -11.56 -9.66
CA ILE A 127 4.24 -10.93 -9.83
C ILE A 127 5.27 -11.99 -10.21
N PHE A 128 5.97 -11.77 -11.31
CA PHE A 128 7.05 -12.60 -11.81
C PHE A 128 8.37 -11.81 -11.72
N GLN A 129 8.98 -11.81 -10.55
CA GLN A 129 10.20 -11.02 -10.28
C GLN A 129 11.42 -11.49 -11.05
N GLN A 130 11.54 -12.79 -11.26
CA GLN A 130 12.68 -13.43 -11.94
C GLN A 130 12.44 -13.60 -13.46
N GLY A 131 11.32 -13.07 -13.95
CA GLY A 131 10.87 -13.27 -15.32
C GLY A 131 9.88 -14.41 -15.46
N VAL A 132 8.88 -14.21 -16.30
CA VAL A 132 7.91 -15.26 -16.63
C VAL A 132 8.46 -16.11 -17.76
N THR A 133 8.67 -17.41 -17.51
CA THR A 133 9.24 -18.35 -18.49
C THR A 133 8.23 -19.38 -18.96
N ASP A 134 7.19 -19.63 -18.20
CA ASP A 134 6.16 -20.60 -18.49
C ASP A 134 4.87 -19.92 -18.96
N ARG A 135 4.40 -20.33 -20.15
CA ARG A 135 3.18 -19.77 -20.76
C ARG A 135 1.92 -20.15 -19.99
N ASP A 136 1.90 -21.33 -19.37
CA ASP A 136 0.72 -21.79 -18.63
C ASP A 136 0.60 -21.03 -17.30
N ASP A 137 1.73 -20.75 -16.64
CA ASP A 137 1.75 -19.91 -15.45
C ASP A 137 1.35 -18.45 -15.76
N PHE A 138 1.79 -17.92 -16.90
CA PHE A 138 1.33 -16.63 -17.38
C PHE A 138 -0.18 -16.63 -17.64
N ALA A 139 -0.71 -17.65 -18.33
CA ALA A 139 -2.14 -17.78 -18.62
C ALA A 139 -2.98 -17.86 -17.33
N LYS A 140 -2.54 -18.64 -16.35
CA LYS A 140 -3.21 -18.70 -15.02
C LYS A 140 -3.24 -17.34 -14.33
N ALA A 141 -2.13 -16.61 -14.36
CA ALA A 141 -2.04 -15.27 -13.77
C ALA A 141 -2.98 -14.27 -14.48
N VAL A 142 -3.08 -14.36 -15.82
CA VAL A 142 -4.04 -13.59 -16.62
C VAL A 142 -5.47 -13.92 -16.22
N GLU A 143 -5.82 -15.21 -16.10
CA GLU A 143 -7.16 -15.61 -15.67
C GLU A 143 -7.51 -15.14 -14.27
N ILE A 144 -6.56 -15.20 -13.32
CA ILE A 144 -6.74 -14.69 -11.97
C ILE A 144 -7.08 -13.20 -11.99
N ALA A 145 -6.35 -12.41 -12.79
CA ALA A 145 -6.61 -10.98 -12.91
C ALA A 145 -7.98 -10.68 -13.55
N PHE A 146 -8.38 -11.44 -14.58
CA PHE A 146 -9.70 -11.29 -15.23
C PHE A 146 -10.89 -11.74 -14.37
N ARG A 147 -10.68 -12.51 -13.31
CA ARG A 147 -11.76 -12.80 -12.32
C ARG A 147 -12.13 -11.56 -11.51
N GLU A 148 -11.20 -10.65 -11.33
CA GLU A 148 -11.37 -9.45 -10.49
C GLU A 148 -11.79 -8.22 -11.29
N ASP A 149 -11.48 -8.17 -12.61
CA ASP A 149 -11.79 -7.02 -13.45
C ASP A 149 -11.99 -7.45 -14.92
N LYS A 150 -12.75 -6.67 -15.67
CA LYS A 150 -12.96 -6.85 -17.12
C LYS A 150 -11.76 -6.42 -17.95
N GLU A 151 -10.87 -5.63 -17.40
CA GLU A 151 -9.65 -5.13 -18.02
C GLU A 151 -8.46 -5.39 -17.10
N ILE A 152 -7.40 -5.92 -17.69
CA ILE A 152 -6.15 -6.17 -16.98
C ILE A 152 -5.00 -5.42 -17.62
N MET A 153 -3.89 -5.31 -16.90
CA MET A 153 -2.64 -4.83 -17.47
C MET A 153 -1.50 -5.80 -17.12
N VAL A 154 -0.61 -5.97 -18.08
CA VAL A 154 0.71 -6.56 -17.87
C VAL A 154 1.73 -5.44 -17.90
N GLU A 155 2.47 -5.28 -16.83
CA GLU A 155 3.34 -4.13 -16.56
C GLU A 155 4.73 -4.59 -16.19
N ASP A 156 5.76 -3.84 -16.57
CA ASP A 156 7.13 -4.11 -16.12
C ASP A 156 7.21 -4.09 -14.59
N TYR A 157 7.82 -5.14 -14.02
CA TYR A 157 8.15 -5.13 -12.61
C TYR A 157 9.41 -4.29 -12.39
N LEU A 158 9.27 -3.24 -11.60
CA LEU A 158 10.39 -2.39 -11.24
C LEU A 158 11.02 -2.89 -9.94
N LEU A 159 12.28 -3.32 -10.03
CA LEU A 159 13.09 -3.61 -8.86
C LEU A 159 13.46 -2.30 -8.16
N GLY A 160 13.37 -2.28 -6.85
CA GLY A 160 13.75 -1.13 -6.08
C GLY A 160 13.14 -1.09 -4.68
N THR A 161 13.40 0.00 -4.01
CA THR A 161 12.86 0.29 -2.69
C THR A 161 11.66 1.22 -2.83
N GLU A 162 10.54 0.88 -2.21
CA GLU A 162 9.33 1.71 -2.27
C GLU A 162 9.36 2.77 -1.19
N TYR A 163 9.25 4.03 -1.60
CA TYR A 163 9.05 5.17 -0.71
C TYR A 163 7.72 5.84 -1.00
N ARG A 164 7.07 6.30 0.07
CA ARG A 164 5.86 7.12 -0.01
C ARG A 164 6.18 8.52 0.48
N PHE A 165 6.03 9.49 -0.39
CA PHE A 165 6.17 10.91 -0.09
C PHE A 165 4.80 11.50 0.25
N PHE A 166 4.70 12.17 1.39
CA PHE A 166 3.56 12.99 1.75
C PHE A 166 3.87 14.45 1.41
N VAL A 167 3.16 14.96 0.42
CA VAL A 167 3.39 16.30 -0.14
C VAL A 167 2.19 17.19 0.17
N LEU A 168 2.45 18.41 0.64
CA LEU A 168 1.44 19.44 0.87
C LEU A 168 1.92 20.73 0.18
N GLY A 169 1.14 21.19 -0.79
CA GLY A 169 1.58 22.28 -1.67
C GLY A 169 2.81 21.86 -2.48
N ASP A 170 3.92 22.56 -2.31
CA ASP A 170 5.21 22.33 -2.96
C ASP A 170 6.26 21.69 -2.02
N GLN A 171 5.85 21.27 -0.83
CA GLN A 171 6.75 20.74 0.19
C GLN A 171 6.48 19.26 0.49
N THR A 172 7.53 18.48 0.56
CA THR A 172 7.50 17.13 1.11
C THR A 172 7.59 17.22 2.64
N LEU A 173 6.51 16.82 3.32
CA LEU A 173 6.42 16.89 4.78
C LEU A 173 6.83 15.59 5.48
N ALA A 174 6.71 14.46 4.80
CA ALA A 174 7.12 13.17 5.34
C ALA A 174 7.49 12.19 4.23
N VAL A 175 8.43 11.30 4.53
CA VAL A 175 8.84 10.21 3.65
C VAL A 175 8.80 8.91 4.44
N LEU A 176 8.08 7.92 3.92
CA LEU A 176 7.95 6.60 4.52
C LEU A 176 8.58 5.54 3.62
N LEU A 177 9.55 4.80 4.14
CA LEU A 177 10.01 3.56 3.54
C LEU A 177 8.93 2.49 3.73
N ARG A 178 8.51 1.86 2.64
CA ARG A 178 7.52 0.79 2.63
C ARG A 178 8.22 -0.55 2.50
N VAL A 179 8.00 -1.41 3.50
CA VAL A 179 8.63 -2.74 3.55
C VAL A 179 7.55 -3.81 3.49
N PRO A 180 7.67 -4.81 2.59
CA PRO A 180 6.74 -5.95 2.58
C PRO A 180 6.63 -6.63 3.94
N ALA A 181 5.50 -7.29 4.20
CA ALA A 181 5.33 -8.10 5.40
C ALA A 181 6.47 -9.12 5.52
N ASN A 182 7.14 -9.11 6.67
CA ASN A 182 8.34 -9.90 6.91
C ASN A 182 8.51 -10.21 8.39
N VAL A 183 9.39 -11.16 8.69
CA VAL A 183 10.00 -11.37 10.01
C VAL A 183 11.51 -11.56 9.87
N ILE A 184 12.24 -11.33 10.95
CA ILE A 184 13.68 -11.58 11.02
C ILE A 184 13.88 -12.83 11.88
N GLY A 185 14.57 -13.81 11.36
CA GLY A 185 14.94 -15.02 12.09
C GLY A 185 15.83 -14.72 13.28
N ASP A 186 15.64 -15.45 14.36
CA ASP A 186 16.48 -15.40 15.55
C ASP A 186 17.25 -16.72 15.83
N GLY A 187 17.01 -17.74 14.98
CA GLY A 187 17.60 -19.06 15.13
C GLY A 187 16.94 -19.93 16.18
N VAL A 188 15.83 -19.50 16.78
CA VAL A 188 15.15 -20.17 17.92
C VAL A 188 13.66 -20.38 17.65
N HIS A 189 12.97 -19.35 17.20
CA HIS A 189 11.52 -19.36 17.03
C HIS A 189 11.13 -19.69 15.59
N THR A 190 9.99 -20.32 15.45
CA THR A 190 9.37 -20.59 14.16
C THR A 190 8.87 -19.30 13.50
N VAL A 191 8.67 -19.33 12.18
CA VAL A 191 8.05 -18.20 11.46
C VAL A 191 6.72 -17.79 12.10
N ALA A 192 5.88 -18.76 12.51
CA ALA A 192 4.60 -18.47 13.15
C ALA A 192 4.76 -17.74 14.48
N GLU A 193 5.71 -18.15 15.33
CA GLU A 193 6.00 -17.49 16.61
C GLU A 193 6.57 -16.07 16.40
N LEU A 194 7.47 -15.90 15.42
CA LEU A 194 8.01 -14.58 15.06
C LEU A 194 6.93 -13.63 14.56
N VAL A 195 5.97 -14.14 13.76
CA VAL A 195 4.81 -13.36 13.31
C VAL A 195 3.91 -12.99 14.47
N ALA A 196 3.63 -13.93 15.39
CA ALA A 196 2.83 -13.66 16.57
C ALA A 196 3.47 -12.55 17.42
N ALA A 197 4.77 -12.68 17.73
CA ALA A 197 5.51 -11.67 18.47
C ALA A 197 5.52 -10.29 17.77
N LYS A 198 5.67 -10.26 16.44
CA LYS A 198 5.61 -9.00 15.67
C LYS A 198 4.20 -8.39 15.67
N ASN A 199 3.15 -9.22 15.69
CA ASN A 199 1.75 -8.79 15.75
C ASN A 199 1.33 -8.25 17.10
N ASP A 200 2.04 -8.58 18.17
CA ASP A 200 1.81 -8.03 19.53
C ASP A 200 2.28 -6.57 19.67
N HIS A 201 2.98 -6.04 18.66
CA HIS A 201 3.43 -4.66 18.70
C HIS A 201 2.22 -3.69 18.73
N PRO A 202 2.21 -2.68 19.64
CA PRO A 202 1.06 -1.78 19.84
C PRO A 202 0.59 -1.02 18.59
N LEU A 203 1.47 -0.81 17.62
CA LEU A 203 1.14 -0.15 16.34
C LEU A 203 0.44 -1.08 15.36
N ARG A 204 0.36 -2.40 15.65
CA ARG A 204 -0.31 -3.38 14.79
C ARG A 204 -1.66 -3.77 15.37
N GLY A 205 -2.67 -3.78 14.53
CA GLY A 205 -4.01 -4.17 14.96
C GLY A 205 -4.96 -4.36 13.78
N ASP A 206 -6.19 -4.65 14.13
CA ASP A 206 -7.28 -4.83 13.19
C ASP A 206 -8.08 -3.51 13.05
N GLY A 207 -8.70 -3.31 11.89
CA GLY A 207 -9.50 -2.12 11.62
C GLY A 207 -8.68 -0.86 11.36
N SER A 208 -9.28 0.32 11.52
CA SER A 208 -8.70 1.64 11.20
C SER A 208 -8.06 2.35 12.40
N ARG A 209 -7.94 1.66 13.55
CA ARG A 209 -7.44 2.26 14.81
C ARG A 209 -5.93 2.19 14.99
N THR A 210 -5.24 1.43 14.17
CA THR A 210 -3.79 1.27 14.24
C THR A 210 -3.15 1.59 12.89
N PRO A 211 -1.95 2.21 12.88
CA PRO A 211 -1.27 2.58 11.65
C PRO A 211 -0.81 1.37 10.82
N LEU A 212 -0.55 0.23 11.47
CA LEU A 212 -0.11 -1.00 10.81
C LEU A 212 -1.16 -2.10 11.03
N LYS A 213 -1.28 -2.99 10.03
CA LYS A 213 -2.14 -4.18 10.13
C LYS A 213 -1.36 -5.37 10.62
N LYS A 214 -2.07 -6.32 11.24
CA LYS A 214 -1.49 -7.62 11.59
C LYS A 214 -1.10 -8.39 10.35
N ILE A 215 0.00 -9.12 10.44
CA ILE A 215 0.44 -10.05 9.41
C ILE A 215 -0.42 -11.31 9.53
N ALA A 216 -1.06 -11.71 8.45
CA ALA A 216 -1.74 -12.99 8.35
C ALA A 216 -0.74 -14.10 7.97
N LEU A 217 -1.13 -15.35 8.20
CA LEU A 217 -0.42 -16.55 7.71
C LEU A 217 -1.40 -17.40 6.88
N GLY A 218 -2.00 -16.76 5.87
CA GLY A 218 -2.90 -17.41 4.91
C GLY A 218 -2.16 -18.07 3.75
N ASP A 219 -2.91 -18.46 2.73
CA ASP A 219 -2.39 -19.20 1.58
C ASP A 219 -1.30 -18.42 0.81
N ILE A 220 -1.44 -17.10 0.72
CA ILE A 220 -0.46 -16.27 -0.02
C ILE A 220 0.87 -16.22 0.72
N GLU A 221 0.84 -16.06 2.04
CA GLU A 221 2.04 -16.08 2.87
C GLU A 221 2.72 -17.46 2.86
N GLN A 222 1.94 -18.53 2.86
CA GLN A 222 2.46 -19.88 2.75
C GLN A 222 3.13 -20.14 1.39
N LEU A 223 2.55 -19.64 0.29
CA LEU A 223 3.18 -19.69 -1.03
C LEU A 223 4.49 -18.90 -1.05
N GLN A 224 4.50 -17.70 -0.48
CA GLN A 224 5.72 -16.88 -0.40
C GLN A 224 6.82 -17.55 0.45
N LEU A 225 6.46 -18.25 1.52
CA LEU A 225 7.38 -19.05 2.32
C LEU A 225 7.92 -20.24 1.52
N LYS A 226 7.06 -20.94 0.78
CA LYS A 226 7.45 -22.08 -0.05
C LYS A 226 8.49 -21.71 -1.11
N GLU A 227 8.37 -20.53 -1.74
CA GLU A 227 9.36 -20.02 -2.70
C GLU A 227 10.75 -19.82 -2.07
N GLN A 228 10.79 -19.58 -0.75
CA GLN A 228 12.02 -19.44 0.02
C GLN A 228 12.49 -20.76 0.65
N GLY A 229 11.81 -21.88 0.36
CA GLY A 229 12.09 -23.18 0.95
C GLY A 229 11.69 -23.31 2.42
N LEU A 230 10.78 -22.45 2.88
CA LEU A 230 10.33 -22.34 4.26
C LEU A 230 8.84 -22.74 4.40
N THR A 231 8.46 -22.97 5.65
CA THR A 231 7.06 -23.14 6.09
C THR A 231 6.83 -22.31 7.33
N VAL A 232 5.58 -22.21 7.78
CA VAL A 232 5.23 -21.52 9.04
C VAL A 232 5.93 -22.13 10.27
N ASN A 233 6.30 -23.41 10.20
CA ASN A 233 6.98 -24.15 11.27
C ASN A 233 8.52 -24.15 11.12
N SER A 234 9.06 -23.56 10.07
CA SER A 234 10.50 -23.44 9.89
C SER A 234 11.09 -22.46 10.92
N ILE A 235 12.29 -22.75 11.41
CA ILE A 235 13.08 -21.87 12.27
C ILE A 235 14.12 -21.18 11.40
N PRO A 236 13.92 -19.91 11.02
CA PRO A 236 14.88 -19.18 10.20
C PRO A 236 16.17 -18.92 10.97
N SER A 237 17.29 -18.94 10.26
CA SER A 237 18.58 -18.62 10.86
C SER A 237 18.58 -17.20 11.45
N LYS A 238 19.46 -16.97 12.40
CA LYS A 238 19.62 -15.62 12.99
C LYS A 238 19.91 -14.59 11.88
N ASP A 239 19.24 -13.46 11.97
CA ASP A 239 19.30 -12.34 11.03
C ASP A 239 18.80 -12.65 9.60
N GLN A 240 18.22 -13.83 9.37
CA GLN A 240 17.60 -14.17 8.10
C GLN A 240 16.30 -13.37 7.92
N LEU A 241 16.24 -12.59 6.85
CA LEU A 241 14.98 -11.93 6.44
C LEU A 241 14.07 -12.96 5.79
N VAL A 242 12.88 -13.13 6.34
CA VAL A 242 11.83 -13.99 5.77
C VAL A 242 10.70 -13.11 5.26
N GLN A 243 10.52 -13.05 3.96
CA GLN A 243 9.44 -12.31 3.34
C GLN A 243 8.13 -13.10 3.37
N LEU A 244 7.05 -12.45 3.75
CA LEU A 244 5.71 -13.04 3.83
C LEU A 244 4.78 -12.54 2.73
N ARG A 245 5.15 -11.44 2.08
CA ARG A 245 4.44 -10.85 0.95
C ARG A 245 5.44 -10.27 -0.05
N ALA A 246 5.07 -10.27 -1.33
CA ALA A 246 5.84 -9.60 -2.38
C ALA A 246 5.52 -8.10 -2.47
N ASN A 247 4.34 -7.67 -2.02
CA ASN A 247 3.93 -6.26 -2.00
C ASN A 247 4.18 -5.63 -0.63
N SER A 248 4.39 -4.31 -0.62
CA SER A 248 4.69 -3.52 0.58
C SER A 248 3.45 -2.84 1.20
N ASN A 249 2.24 -3.36 0.94
CA ASN A 249 1.02 -2.78 1.44
C ASN A 249 0.91 -2.93 2.97
N ILE A 250 0.61 -1.84 3.67
CA ILE A 250 0.31 -1.87 5.12
C ILE A 250 -0.90 -2.76 5.40
N SER A 251 -1.91 -2.74 4.51
CA SER A 251 -3.12 -3.55 4.65
C SER A 251 -2.88 -5.05 4.66
N THR A 252 -1.73 -5.51 4.17
CA THR A 252 -1.29 -6.91 4.16
C THR A 252 -0.19 -7.21 5.17
N GLY A 253 0.00 -6.35 6.17
CA GLY A 253 0.98 -6.54 7.23
C GLY A 253 2.37 -5.95 6.96
N GLY A 254 2.53 -5.17 5.88
CA GLY A 254 3.78 -4.46 5.60
C GLY A 254 4.13 -3.44 6.69
N ASP A 255 5.39 -3.02 6.71
CA ASP A 255 5.90 -1.98 7.60
C ASP A 255 5.97 -0.62 6.90
N SER A 256 5.92 0.45 7.70
CA SER A 256 6.26 1.81 7.30
C SER A 256 7.29 2.36 8.27
N ILE A 257 8.42 2.79 7.75
CA ILE A 257 9.53 3.34 8.53
C ILE A 257 9.66 4.81 8.13
N ASP A 258 9.66 5.69 9.12
CA ASP A 258 9.85 7.13 8.88
C ASP A 258 11.31 7.39 8.47
N MET A 259 11.47 7.97 7.30
CA MET A 259 12.76 8.31 6.69
C MET A 259 12.86 9.82 6.39
N THR A 260 11.98 10.62 6.98
CA THR A 260 11.85 12.04 6.67
C THR A 260 13.17 12.79 6.87
N ASP A 261 13.85 12.49 7.98
CA ASP A 261 15.10 13.17 8.34
C ASP A 261 16.33 12.63 7.58
N GLU A 262 16.24 11.41 7.00
CA GLU A 262 17.33 10.81 6.22
C GLU A 262 17.25 11.12 4.72
N MET A 263 16.11 11.60 4.24
CA MET A 263 15.94 11.97 2.83
C MET A 263 16.32 13.44 2.64
N HIS A 264 17.45 13.68 2.00
CA HIS A 264 17.85 15.04 1.64
C HIS A 264 16.90 15.63 0.61
N ALA A 265 16.52 16.88 0.79
CA ALA A 265 15.89 17.67 -0.25
C ALA A 265 16.87 17.80 -1.42
N SER A 266 16.59 17.11 -2.51
CA SER A 266 17.34 17.18 -3.77
C SER A 266 16.61 18.04 -4.77
#